data_536a157d017b21cbe69736ee1f2ed549
#
_entry.id   536a157d017b21cbe69736ee1f2ed549
#
_cell.length_a   1.000
_cell.length_b   1.000
_cell.length_c   1.000
_cell.angle_alpha   90.00
_cell.angle_beta   90.00
_cell.angle_gamma   90.00
#
_symmetry.space_group_name_H-M   'P 1'
#
loop_
_entity.id
_entity.type
_entity.pdbx_description
1 polymer ?
#
loop_
_entity_poly.entity_id
_entity_poly.type
_entity_poly.pdbx_seq_one_letter_code
_entity_poly.pdbx_strand_id
1 'polypeptide(L)'
;PDESHFALSVGLSYPDGRSVEVYVNPYTGAIQGISPSFDFKQFTRALHGWWLVPFTNGFSWGWYLVSALGLPLLASLITGLVVYKRFWKGFLRPTLRIRHGARIFWGDFHRLSGIWSIWFIAVISITGTWFLIRAILFDNQISISSEPIIPAMSRESVPISAAGTPPPRISLDRAVEI
;
A
#
# COMPACT_ATOMS: atom_id res chain seq x y z
N PRO A 1 11.06 25.62 -14.75
CA PRO A 1 9.89 25.73 -13.90
C PRO A 1 10.36 25.51 -12.48
N ASP A 2 10.12 26.53 -11.65
CA ASP A 2 10.51 26.51 -10.25
C ASP A 2 9.57 25.58 -9.48
N GLU A 3 9.91 24.30 -9.40
CA GLU A 3 9.15 23.30 -8.66
C GLU A 3 9.53 23.34 -7.17
N SER A 4 9.59 24.54 -6.63
CA SER A 4 9.96 24.82 -5.23
C SER A 4 9.01 24.21 -4.18
N HIS A 5 7.89 23.63 -4.64
CA HIS A 5 6.87 23.01 -3.79
C HIS A 5 7.10 21.52 -3.52
N PHE A 6 8.04 20.87 -4.22
CA PHE A 6 8.39 19.50 -3.92
C PHE A 6 9.46 19.42 -2.84
N ALA A 7 9.16 18.69 -1.77
CA ALA A 7 10.11 18.35 -0.72
C ALA A 7 10.64 16.94 -0.93
N LEU A 8 11.94 16.73 -0.76
CA LEU A 8 12.54 15.42 -0.66
C LEU A 8 12.33 14.88 0.76
N SER A 9 11.75 13.69 0.89
CA SER A 9 11.63 13.02 2.19
C SER A 9 12.89 12.19 2.46
N VAL A 10 13.54 12.47 3.58
CA VAL A 10 14.72 11.74 4.06
C VAL A 10 14.37 11.06 5.37
N GLY A 11 14.37 9.73 5.38
CA GLY A 11 14.17 8.93 6.59
C GLY A 11 15.43 8.90 7.45
N LEU A 12 15.33 9.36 8.68
CA LEU A 12 16.37 9.26 9.68
C LEU A 12 15.99 8.23 10.73
N SER A 13 16.84 7.23 10.95
CA SER A 13 16.67 6.24 12.01
C SER A 13 17.66 6.51 13.13
N TYR A 14 17.14 6.67 14.33
CA TYR A 14 17.94 6.88 15.53
C TYR A 14 18.37 5.55 16.16
N PRO A 15 19.48 5.51 16.92
CA PRO A 15 19.93 4.29 17.60
C PRO A 15 18.93 3.73 18.62
N ASP A 16 18.01 4.56 19.12
CA ASP A 16 16.94 4.18 20.04
C ASP A 16 15.71 3.55 19.34
N GLY A 17 15.80 3.33 18.02
CA GLY A 17 14.74 2.72 17.21
C GLY A 17 13.68 3.70 16.72
N ARG A 18 13.76 4.99 17.04
CA ARG A 18 12.87 6.01 16.48
C ARG A 18 13.24 6.31 15.04
N SER A 19 12.23 6.48 14.20
CA SER A 19 12.38 6.94 12.82
C SER A 19 11.65 8.28 12.66
N VAL A 20 12.29 9.21 11.96
CA VAL A 20 11.73 10.54 11.68
C VAL A 20 11.94 10.80 10.19
N GLU A 21 10.92 11.31 9.51
CA GLU A 21 11.05 11.82 8.16
C GLU A 21 11.30 13.32 8.20
N VAL A 22 12.37 13.75 7.55
CA VAL A 22 12.75 15.16 7.40
C VAL A 22 12.49 15.57 5.96
N TYR A 23 11.70 16.61 5.78
CA TYR A 23 11.42 17.18 4.48
C TYR A 23 12.44 18.25 4.15
N VAL A 24 13.14 18.07 3.04
CA VAL A 24 14.26 18.93 2.65
C VAL A 24 14.00 19.50 1.27
N ASN A 25 14.35 20.74 1.06
CA ASN A 25 14.34 21.33 -0.27
C ASN A 25 15.48 20.68 -1.09
N PRO A 26 15.16 20.01 -2.22
CA PRO A 26 16.16 19.27 -2.99
C PRO A 26 17.22 20.17 -3.64
N TYR A 27 16.92 21.46 -3.82
CA TYR A 27 17.82 22.41 -4.48
C TYR A 27 18.72 23.14 -3.51
N THR A 28 18.24 23.44 -2.31
CA THR A 28 18.98 24.24 -1.32
C THR A 28 19.49 23.44 -0.15
N GLY A 29 18.97 22.24 0.08
CA GLY A 29 19.23 21.43 1.28
C GLY A 29 18.56 21.98 2.55
N ALA A 30 17.74 23.02 2.45
CA ALA A 30 17.07 23.60 3.60
C ALA A 30 15.98 22.66 4.14
N ILE A 31 15.96 22.47 5.45
CA ILE A 31 14.91 21.70 6.13
C ILE A 31 13.61 22.50 6.06
N GLN A 32 12.58 21.90 5.46
CA GLN A 32 11.24 22.49 5.32
C GLN A 32 10.28 22.02 6.41
N GLY A 33 10.55 20.86 6.98
CA GLY A 33 9.71 20.30 8.03
C GLY A 33 10.21 18.95 8.53
N ILE A 34 9.62 18.52 9.63
CA ILE A 34 9.88 17.20 10.23
C ILE A 34 8.53 16.54 10.43
N SER A 35 8.45 15.24 10.12
CA SER A 35 7.21 14.50 10.34
C SER A 35 6.82 14.51 11.82
N PRO A 36 5.51 14.56 12.12
CA PRO A 36 5.05 14.45 13.50
C PRO A 36 5.43 13.09 14.08
N SER A 37 5.55 13.02 15.40
CA SER A 37 5.84 11.77 16.13
C SER A 37 4.79 10.67 15.90
N PHE A 38 3.59 11.05 15.53
CA PHE A 38 2.52 10.15 15.12
C PHE A 38 1.96 10.59 13.77
N ASP A 39 2.12 9.74 12.77
CA ASP A 39 1.54 9.94 11.44
C ASP A 39 0.34 9.00 11.26
N PHE A 40 -0.86 9.58 11.26
CA PHE A 40 -2.12 8.86 11.09
C PHE A 40 -2.19 8.12 9.73
N LYS A 41 -1.62 8.71 8.69
CA LYS A 41 -1.55 8.08 7.36
C LYS A 41 -0.69 6.81 7.40
N GLN A 42 0.50 6.88 8.01
CA GLN A 42 1.38 5.73 8.16
C GLN A 42 0.77 4.66 9.07
N PHE A 43 0.12 5.08 10.15
CA PHE A 43 -0.60 4.15 11.04
C PHE A 43 -1.70 3.39 10.30
N THR A 44 -2.58 4.10 9.57
CA THR A 44 -3.68 3.46 8.83
C THR A 44 -3.16 2.58 7.70
N ARG A 45 -2.09 2.98 7.03
CA ARG A 45 -1.41 2.18 6.02
C ARG A 45 -0.82 0.89 6.61
N ALA A 46 -0.15 1.01 7.77
CA ALA A 46 0.43 -0.12 8.46
C ALA A 46 -0.64 -1.09 8.98
N LEU A 47 -1.71 -0.56 9.54
CA LEU A 47 -2.85 -1.36 9.99
C LEU A 47 -3.51 -2.11 8.82
N HIS A 48 -3.72 -1.45 7.68
CA HIS A 48 -4.34 -2.05 6.51
C HIS A 48 -3.41 -3.02 5.77
N GLY A 49 -2.13 -2.67 5.62
CA GLY A 49 -1.20 -3.43 4.79
C GLY A 49 -0.59 -4.66 5.47
N TRP A 50 -0.27 -4.57 6.77
CA TRP A 50 0.45 -5.63 7.49
C TRP A 50 0.11 -5.73 8.98
N TRP A 51 -1.05 -5.21 9.40
CA TRP A 51 -1.54 -5.28 10.77
C TRP A 51 -0.52 -4.82 11.83
N LEU A 52 0.24 -3.79 11.52
CA LEU A 52 1.29 -3.25 12.39
C LEU A 52 2.42 -4.26 12.74
N VAL A 53 2.45 -5.43 12.11
CA VAL A 53 3.53 -6.40 12.31
C VAL A 53 4.79 -5.85 11.65
N PRO A 54 5.90 -5.69 12.38
CA PRO A 54 7.12 -5.11 11.82
C PRO A 54 7.71 -5.98 10.71
N PHE A 55 8.39 -5.33 9.77
CA PHE A 55 9.19 -6.01 8.77
C PHE A 55 10.54 -6.40 9.37
N THR A 56 10.93 -7.65 9.22
CA THR A 56 12.24 -8.17 9.62
C THR A 56 12.93 -8.71 8.37
N ASN A 57 14.06 -8.11 7.98
CA ASN A 57 14.81 -8.48 6.76
C ASN A 57 13.94 -8.46 5.48
N GLY A 58 13.02 -7.51 5.38
CA GLY A 58 12.11 -7.39 4.24
C GLY A 58 10.87 -8.27 4.29
N PHE A 59 10.75 -9.14 5.28
CA PHE A 59 9.63 -10.07 5.45
C PHE A 59 8.69 -9.63 6.57
N SER A 60 7.37 -9.78 6.38
CA SER A 60 6.35 -9.55 7.41
C SER A 60 5.22 -10.56 7.31
N TRP A 61 4.99 -11.32 8.37
CA TRP A 61 3.84 -12.22 8.49
C TRP A 61 2.50 -11.48 8.36
N GLY A 62 2.44 -10.24 8.85
CA GLY A 62 1.23 -9.42 8.75
C GLY A 62 0.85 -9.16 7.30
N TRP A 63 1.82 -8.92 6.42
CA TRP A 63 1.58 -8.76 4.98
C TRP A 63 0.94 -10.01 4.37
N TYR A 64 1.45 -11.21 4.70
CA TYR A 64 0.86 -12.47 4.23
C TYR A 64 -0.55 -12.69 4.74
N LEU A 65 -0.78 -12.44 6.04
CA LEU A 65 -2.10 -12.60 6.65
C LEU A 65 -3.14 -11.67 6.02
N VAL A 66 -2.83 -10.39 5.89
CA VAL A 66 -3.74 -9.41 5.27
C VAL A 66 -4.03 -9.78 3.81
N SER A 67 -3.00 -10.13 3.06
CA SER A 67 -3.16 -10.52 1.65
C SER A 67 -3.94 -11.83 1.51
N ALA A 68 -3.73 -12.81 2.40
CA ALA A 68 -4.45 -14.08 2.41
C ALA A 68 -5.96 -13.92 2.65
N LEU A 69 -6.40 -12.84 3.32
CA LEU A 69 -7.84 -12.53 3.47
C LEU A 69 -8.54 -12.31 2.13
N GLY A 70 -7.81 -12.01 1.07
CA GLY A 70 -8.36 -11.96 -0.29
C GLY A 70 -8.97 -13.28 -0.74
N LEU A 71 -8.40 -14.44 -0.34
CA LEU A 71 -8.88 -15.76 -0.73
C LEU A 71 -10.29 -16.08 -0.21
N PRO A 72 -10.57 -16.02 1.12
CA PRO A 72 -11.92 -16.28 1.62
C PRO A 72 -12.92 -15.23 1.12
N LEU A 73 -12.49 -13.99 0.90
CA LEU A 73 -13.34 -12.96 0.33
C LEU A 73 -13.72 -13.29 -1.13
N LEU A 74 -12.77 -13.76 -1.93
CA LEU A 74 -12.99 -14.21 -3.30
C LEU A 74 -13.90 -15.44 -3.33
N ALA A 75 -13.65 -16.42 -2.47
CA ALA A 75 -14.49 -17.61 -2.35
C ALA A 75 -15.94 -17.24 -1.95
N SER A 76 -16.09 -16.31 -1.00
CA SER A 76 -17.40 -15.79 -0.58
C SER A 76 -18.13 -15.07 -1.72
N LEU A 77 -17.40 -14.30 -2.53
CA LEU A 77 -17.95 -13.62 -3.71
C LEU A 77 -18.48 -14.65 -4.73
N ILE A 78 -17.65 -15.65 -5.06
CA ILE A 78 -18.02 -16.70 -6.03
C ILE A 78 -19.23 -17.49 -5.53
N THR A 79 -19.20 -17.96 -4.29
CA THR A 79 -20.32 -18.71 -3.70
C THR A 79 -21.59 -17.87 -3.62
N GLY A 80 -21.46 -16.59 -3.25
CA GLY A 80 -22.58 -15.66 -3.23
C GLY A 80 -23.23 -15.49 -4.60
N LEU A 81 -22.44 -15.37 -5.67
CA LEU A 81 -22.94 -15.28 -7.04
C LEU A 81 -23.61 -16.58 -7.52
N VAL A 82 -23.04 -17.73 -7.18
CA VAL A 82 -23.59 -19.05 -7.57
C VAL A 82 -24.92 -19.33 -6.85
N VAL A 83 -24.98 -19.02 -5.55
CA VAL A 83 -26.19 -19.28 -4.74
C VAL A 83 -27.30 -18.29 -5.09
N TYR A 84 -26.96 -17.05 -5.38
CA TYR A 84 -27.94 -16.00 -5.64
C TYR A 84 -28.33 -15.92 -7.12
N LYS A 85 -29.13 -16.86 -7.58
CA LYS A 85 -29.56 -16.99 -8.99
C LYS A 85 -30.36 -15.80 -9.57
N ARG A 86 -30.85 -14.90 -8.72
CA ARG A 86 -31.67 -13.73 -9.11
C ARG A 86 -30.96 -12.41 -8.92
N PHE A 87 -29.65 -12.38 -9.08
CA PHE A 87 -28.80 -11.21 -8.88
C PHE A 87 -29.33 -9.94 -9.58
N TRP A 88 -29.58 -10.02 -10.88
CA TRP A 88 -30.04 -8.87 -11.66
C TRP A 88 -31.39 -8.33 -11.20
N LYS A 89 -32.30 -9.20 -10.79
CA LYS A 89 -33.58 -8.76 -10.24
C LYS A 89 -33.43 -8.01 -8.92
N GLY A 90 -32.54 -8.47 -8.06
CA GLY A 90 -32.24 -7.82 -6.78
C GLY A 90 -31.51 -6.50 -6.94
N PHE A 91 -30.64 -6.39 -7.95
CA PHE A 91 -29.90 -5.18 -8.27
C PHE A 91 -30.83 -4.08 -8.82
N LEU A 92 -31.67 -4.41 -9.81
CA LEU A 92 -32.56 -3.46 -10.48
C LEU A 92 -33.82 -3.13 -9.68
N ARG A 93 -34.26 -4.02 -8.80
CA ARG A 93 -35.47 -3.84 -7.96
C ARG A 93 -35.15 -4.16 -6.51
N PRO A 94 -34.45 -3.23 -5.82
CA PRO A 94 -34.12 -3.41 -4.42
C PRO A 94 -35.40 -3.44 -3.57
N THR A 95 -35.54 -4.46 -2.71
CA THR A 95 -36.65 -4.59 -1.77
C THR A 95 -36.12 -4.68 -0.36
N LEU A 96 -36.52 -3.77 0.51
CA LEU A 96 -36.17 -3.75 1.92
C LEU A 96 -37.48 -3.72 2.75
N ARG A 97 -37.79 -4.82 3.43
CA ARG A 97 -39.04 -4.98 4.19
C ARG A 97 -38.87 -4.53 5.65
N ILE A 98 -38.95 -3.23 5.89
CA ILE A 98 -38.68 -2.61 7.21
C ILE A 98 -39.69 -3.01 8.27
N ARG A 99 -40.96 -3.28 7.88
CA ARG A 99 -42.08 -3.52 8.79
C ARG A 99 -42.38 -4.99 9.13
N HIS A 100 -41.51 -5.93 8.68
CA HIS A 100 -41.74 -7.37 8.80
C HIS A 100 -40.86 -8.04 9.89
N GLY A 101 -40.35 -7.28 10.83
CA GLY A 101 -39.49 -7.74 11.90
C GLY A 101 -37.99 -7.72 11.62
N ALA A 102 -37.16 -7.70 12.65
CA ALA A 102 -35.73 -7.49 12.57
C ALA A 102 -35.01 -8.57 11.74
N ARG A 103 -35.42 -9.84 11.86
CA ARG A 103 -34.79 -10.95 11.12
C ARG A 103 -34.92 -10.77 9.60
N ILE A 104 -36.11 -10.36 9.14
CA ILE A 104 -36.40 -10.15 7.71
C ILE A 104 -35.64 -8.91 7.23
N PHE A 105 -35.65 -7.84 8.02
CA PHE A 105 -34.91 -6.62 7.72
C PHE A 105 -33.42 -6.89 7.53
N TRP A 106 -32.74 -7.53 8.48
CA TRP A 106 -31.32 -7.83 8.40
C TRP A 106 -30.97 -8.77 7.23
N GLY A 107 -31.84 -9.74 6.92
CA GLY A 107 -31.67 -10.60 5.76
C GLY A 107 -31.77 -9.85 4.43
N ASP A 108 -32.76 -8.96 4.30
CA ASP A 108 -32.92 -8.11 3.10
C ASP A 108 -31.78 -7.10 2.99
N PHE A 109 -31.36 -6.50 4.12
CA PHE A 109 -30.25 -5.54 4.17
C PHE A 109 -28.93 -6.21 3.78
N HIS A 110 -28.61 -7.37 4.34
CA HIS A 110 -27.40 -8.12 3.97
C HIS A 110 -27.37 -8.45 2.47
N ARG A 111 -28.48 -8.96 1.93
CA ARG A 111 -28.62 -9.27 0.51
C ARG A 111 -28.44 -8.04 -0.36
N LEU A 112 -29.07 -6.93 -0.02
CA LEU A 112 -29.00 -5.69 -0.77
C LEU A 112 -27.58 -5.10 -0.71
N SER A 113 -26.97 -5.04 0.48
CA SER A 113 -25.60 -4.58 0.66
C SER A 113 -24.61 -5.44 -0.13
N GLY A 114 -24.76 -6.78 -0.10
CA GLY A 114 -23.93 -7.70 -0.87
C GLY A 114 -24.02 -7.46 -2.38
N ILE A 115 -25.22 -7.25 -2.90
CA ILE A 115 -25.44 -6.98 -4.34
C ILE A 115 -24.78 -5.66 -4.75
N TRP A 116 -24.95 -4.60 -3.96
CA TRP A 116 -24.41 -3.28 -4.28
C TRP A 116 -22.89 -3.20 -4.07
N SER A 117 -22.36 -3.99 -3.13
CA SER A 117 -20.92 -4.04 -2.84
C SER A 117 -20.14 -4.99 -3.76
N ILE A 118 -20.80 -5.71 -4.67
CA ILE A 118 -20.18 -6.81 -5.42
C ILE A 118 -18.95 -6.38 -6.21
N TRP A 119 -18.99 -5.22 -6.84
CA TRP A 119 -17.87 -4.69 -7.61
C TRP A 119 -16.69 -4.31 -6.70
N PHE A 120 -16.99 -3.71 -5.57
CA PHE A 120 -15.99 -3.37 -4.57
C PHE A 120 -15.34 -4.61 -3.97
N ILE A 121 -16.16 -5.61 -3.61
CA ILE A 121 -15.67 -6.89 -3.09
C ILE A 121 -14.85 -7.62 -4.16
N ALA A 122 -15.27 -7.59 -5.42
CA ALA A 122 -14.53 -8.18 -6.52
C ALA A 122 -13.13 -7.56 -6.67
N VAL A 123 -13.05 -6.24 -6.71
CA VAL A 123 -11.77 -5.53 -6.82
C VAL A 123 -10.87 -5.84 -5.63
N ILE A 124 -11.37 -5.74 -4.40
CA ILE A 124 -10.57 -5.99 -3.20
C ILE A 124 -10.11 -7.45 -3.12
N SER A 125 -10.99 -8.41 -3.42
CA SER A 125 -10.64 -9.84 -3.33
C SER A 125 -9.61 -10.24 -4.39
N ILE A 126 -9.74 -9.73 -5.62
CA ILE A 126 -8.79 -9.98 -6.69
C ILE A 126 -7.44 -9.32 -6.40
N THR A 127 -7.45 -8.06 -6.00
CA THR A 127 -6.21 -7.34 -5.68
C THR A 127 -5.52 -7.91 -4.44
N GLY A 128 -6.26 -8.29 -3.38
CA GLY A 128 -5.70 -8.95 -2.21
C GLY A 128 -5.06 -10.29 -2.56
N THR A 129 -5.73 -11.12 -3.35
CA THR A 129 -5.16 -12.38 -3.85
C THR A 129 -3.91 -12.15 -4.71
N TRP A 130 -3.92 -11.12 -5.55
CA TRP A 130 -2.74 -10.74 -6.34
C TRP A 130 -1.57 -10.32 -5.47
N PHE A 131 -1.81 -9.54 -4.40
CA PHE A 131 -0.75 -9.16 -3.46
C PHE A 131 -0.15 -10.37 -2.74
N LEU A 132 -0.97 -11.38 -2.41
CA LEU A 132 -0.47 -12.63 -1.86
C LEU A 132 0.45 -13.36 -2.84
N ILE A 133 0.04 -13.49 -4.09
CA ILE A 133 0.85 -14.09 -5.14
C ILE A 133 2.17 -13.33 -5.30
N ARG A 134 2.12 -12.00 -5.38
CA ARG A 134 3.32 -11.17 -5.48
C ARG A 134 4.27 -11.35 -4.30
N ALA A 135 3.74 -11.43 -3.08
CA ALA A 135 4.55 -11.64 -1.88
C ALA A 135 5.30 -12.98 -1.96
N ILE A 136 4.60 -14.05 -2.32
CA ILE A 136 5.20 -15.38 -2.49
C ILE A 136 6.28 -15.37 -3.58
N LEU A 137 6.00 -14.76 -4.72
CA LEU A 137 6.96 -14.71 -5.83
C LEU A 137 8.20 -13.88 -5.48
N PHE A 138 8.01 -12.75 -4.81
CA PHE A 138 9.10 -11.88 -4.37
C PHE A 138 10.03 -12.61 -3.39
N ASP A 139 9.48 -13.29 -2.39
CA ASP A 139 10.28 -14.03 -1.40
C ASP A 139 11.02 -15.23 -2.01
N ASN A 140 10.49 -15.77 -3.12
CA ASN A 140 11.17 -16.82 -3.89
C ASN A 140 12.09 -16.26 -4.99
N GLN A 141 12.41 -14.97 -4.97
CA GLN A 141 13.30 -14.29 -5.92
C GLN A 141 12.80 -14.35 -7.37
N ILE A 142 11.50 -14.55 -7.59
CA ILE A 142 10.89 -14.55 -8.91
C ILE A 142 10.45 -13.13 -9.25
N SER A 143 11.16 -12.47 -10.15
CA SER A 143 10.82 -11.14 -10.63
C SER A 143 9.67 -11.20 -11.64
N ILE A 144 8.58 -10.47 -11.36
CA ILE A 144 7.46 -10.27 -12.30
C ILE A 144 7.60 -8.92 -13.02
N SER A 145 8.45 -8.03 -12.49
CA SER A 145 8.66 -6.71 -13.06
C SER A 145 9.57 -6.80 -14.27
N SER A 146 9.15 -6.16 -15.37
CA SER A 146 10.01 -5.91 -16.54
C SER A 146 10.93 -4.69 -16.33
N GLU A 147 10.87 -4.05 -15.16
CA GLU A 147 11.75 -2.95 -14.84
C GLU A 147 13.19 -3.44 -14.71
N PRO A 148 14.14 -2.77 -15.32
CA PRO A 148 15.54 -3.14 -15.19
C PRO A 148 15.94 -3.07 -13.71
N ILE A 149 16.57 -4.13 -13.22
CA ILE A 149 17.14 -4.14 -11.88
C ILE A 149 18.30 -3.15 -11.89
N ILE A 150 18.09 -1.99 -11.27
CA ILE A 150 19.17 -1.04 -11.06
C ILE A 150 20.11 -1.70 -10.04
N PRO A 151 21.36 -2.02 -10.41
CA PRO A 151 22.29 -2.63 -9.47
C PRO A 151 22.48 -1.69 -8.29
N ALA A 152 22.37 -2.21 -7.06
CA ALA A 152 22.64 -1.45 -5.87
C ALA A 152 24.08 -0.91 -5.95
N MET A 153 24.24 0.41 -5.90
CA MET A 153 25.56 1.01 -5.83
C MET A 153 26.26 0.51 -4.57
N SER A 154 27.43 -0.10 -4.73
CA SER A 154 28.22 -0.48 -3.57
C SER A 154 28.64 0.77 -2.81
N ARG A 155 28.71 0.66 -1.48
CA ARG A 155 29.10 1.80 -0.62
C ARG A 155 30.51 2.34 -1.00
N GLU A 156 31.34 1.51 -1.57
CA GLU A 156 32.69 1.84 -2.05
C GLU A 156 32.70 2.65 -3.35
N SER A 157 31.62 2.56 -4.15
CA SER A 157 31.49 3.31 -5.40
C SER A 157 30.93 4.73 -5.20
N VAL A 158 30.47 5.06 -3.99
CA VAL A 158 30.01 6.40 -3.67
C VAL A 158 31.22 7.25 -3.27
N PRO A 159 31.56 8.30 -4.02
CA PRO A 159 32.68 9.16 -3.63
C PRO A 159 32.40 9.78 -2.27
N ILE A 160 33.18 9.39 -1.27
CA ILE A 160 33.13 10.00 0.05
C ILE A 160 33.83 11.34 -0.11
N SER A 161 33.08 12.43 -0.01
CA SER A 161 33.65 13.76 0.09
C SER A 161 34.55 13.81 1.31
N ALA A 162 35.82 14.08 1.11
CA ALA A 162 36.74 14.38 2.24
C ALA A 162 36.12 15.50 3.07
N ALA A 163 36.12 15.33 4.40
CA ALA A 163 35.48 16.25 5.33
C ALA A 163 35.88 17.69 5.01
N GLY A 164 34.94 18.52 4.60
CA GLY A 164 35.12 19.94 4.32
C GLY A 164 34.93 20.41 2.89
N THR A 165 34.85 19.51 1.90
CA THR A 165 34.57 19.91 0.52
C THR A 165 33.13 19.58 0.18
N PRO A 166 32.26 20.55 -0.18
CA PRO A 166 30.93 20.21 -0.65
C PRO A 166 31.06 19.34 -1.91
N PRO A 167 30.25 18.26 -2.04
CA PRO A 167 30.27 17.44 -3.23
C PRO A 167 29.99 18.32 -4.46
N PRO A 168 30.59 18.00 -5.62
CA PRO A 168 30.32 18.75 -6.84
C PRO A 168 28.81 18.74 -7.09
N ARG A 169 28.21 19.91 -7.20
CA ARG A 169 26.79 20.05 -7.50
C ARG A 169 26.56 19.63 -8.95
N ILE A 170 26.11 18.40 -9.14
CA ILE A 170 25.61 17.97 -10.43
C ILE A 170 24.17 18.50 -10.52
N SER A 171 23.86 19.27 -11.58
CA SER A 171 22.48 19.67 -11.81
C SER A 171 21.61 18.43 -12.06
N LEU A 172 20.35 18.47 -11.65
CA LEU A 172 19.41 17.37 -11.89
C LEU A 172 19.35 16.99 -13.38
N ASP A 173 19.38 17.96 -14.29
CA ASP A 173 19.38 17.73 -15.73
C ASP A 173 20.59 16.90 -16.18
N ARG A 174 21.75 17.12 -15.58
CA ARG A 174 22.96 16.36 -15.88
C ARG A 174 22.98 14.98 -15.23
N ALA A 175 22.23 14.78 -14.12
CA ALA A 175 22.08 13.49 -13.48
C ALA A 175 21.14 12.54 -14.25
N VAL A 176 20.27 13.10 -15.09
CA VAL A 176 19.34 12.35 -15.95
C VAL A 176 19.99 11.93 -17.28
N GLU A 177 21.09 12.60 -17.67
CA GLU A 177 21.84 12.29 -18.90
C GLU A 177 22.91 11.20 -18.73
N ILE A 178 23.14 10.72 -17.51
CA ILE A 178 24.11 9.64 -17.19
C ILE A 178 23.38 8.31 -17.06
#